data_b686ca05ec13c3ab18b7364774e6406c
#
_entry.id   b686ca05ec13c3ab18b7364774e6406c
#
_cell.length_a   1.000
_cell.length_b   1.000
_cell.length_c   1.000
_cell.angle_alpha   90.00
_cell.angle_beta   90.00
_cell.angle_gamma   90.00
#
_symmetry.space_group_name_H-M   'P 1'
#
loop_
_entity.id
_entity.type
_entity.pdbx_description
1 polymer ?
#
loop_
_entity_poly.entity_id
_entity_poly.type
_entity_poly.pdbx_seq_one_letter_code
_entity_poly.pdbx_strand_id
1 'polypeptide(L)'
;MTAEPHSKKPKLVYLETKSDFQPPESFEYPHFYRPTPLAQEAARDLQKRLKMELPELESLPKGRMLGVLVVKTKEGALGYLSAYSGELQAELEIMPFVPPVYQLPKGENFPEMVQINSISTEVRTLEESEGYISTKIELQQILKETEVNILEAKKKAKIAKEKRDELRKKADGLPENERKYQLDELNRQGAHDGMDLRRYIRSENLRREKAKEVVREIENRIDGLKVLRREKSGKLQEAIFESFVFMNNLGERKNALEVFNDFGVEVPPAGAGECAAPKLFQYAFQHLMTPIALAEFWWGPSPNSEIREHGKFYPACKGKCQPILAHMLKGIQVKPNPLLENFGEDKDLEILFEDEHLVIVNKPSGMLSVSGRYIKDSVQTRVQQLYPKATGPMIVHRLDQDTSGIMIVALNKASHKRLQQQFLERSIQKTYMAILEKPIHKSSGVIELPLILDINNRPMQMVSYKHGKPALTHYEVVEEAALRTLIKLRPVTG
;
A
#
# COMPACT_ATOMS: atom_id res chain seq x y z
N MET A 1 15.42 -39.16 0.24
CA MET A 1 15.10 -39.73 -1.07
C MET A 1 14.78 -38.60 -2.02
N THR A 2 15.73 -38.27 -2.88
CA THR A 2 15.64 -37.21 -3.88
C THR A 2 14.74 -37.71 -5.01
N ALA A 3 13.56 -37.09 -5.17
CA ALA A 3 12.69 -37.36 -6.31
C ALA A 3 13.41 -36.84 -7.58
N GLU A 4 13.67 -37.76 -8.51
CA GLU A 4 14.15 -37.43 -9.85
C GLU A 4 13.17 -36.49 -10.55
N PRO A 5 13.66 -35.44 -11.24
CA PRO A 5 12.79 -34.57 -12.00
C PRO A 5 12.27 -35.34 -13.24
N HIS A 6 10.97 -35.54 -13.27
CA HIS A 6 10.30 -36.00 -14.50
C HIS A 6 10.74 -35.11 -15.66
N SER A 7 11.29 -35.73 -16.71
CA SER A 7 11.71 -35.11 -17.97
C SER A 7 10.45 -34.63 -18.75
N LYS A 8 9.83 -33.56 -18.26
CA LYS A 8 8.87 -32.79 -19.06
C LYS A 8 9.67 -31.83 -19.94
N LYS A 9 9.33 -31.80 -21.24
CA LYS A 9 9.89 -30.83 -22.20
C LYS A 9 9.98 -29.44 -21.55
N PRO A 10 11.08 -28.68 -21.77
CA PRO A 10 11.24 -27.36 -21.18
C PRO A 10 10.02 -26.49 -21.52
N LYS A 11 9.55 -25.70 -20.53
CA LYS A 11 8.40 -24.78 -20.68
C LYS A 11 8.77 -23.56 -21.55
N LEU A 12 9.55 -23.77 -22.60
CA LEU A 12 10.08 -22.77 -23.51
C LEU A 12 9.22 -22.70 -24.77
N VAL A 13 8.78 -21.50 -25.09
CA VAL A 13 8.14 -21.16 -26.37
C VAL A 13 9.18 -20.47 -27.24
N TYR A 14 9.50 -21.08 -28.40
CA TYR A 14 10.46 -20.51 -29.33
C TYR A 14 9.87 -19.28 -30.01
N LEU A 15 10.68 -18.21 -30.12
CA LEU A 15 10.32 -17.03 -30.87
C LEU A 15 10.80 -17.19 -32.32
N GLU A 16 9.86 -17.07 -33.25
CA GLU A 16 10.21 -16.88 -34.66
C GLU A 16 10.68 -15.43 -34.81
N THR A 17 11.99 -15.21 -34.62
CA THR A 17 12.56 -13.88 -34.72
C THR A 17 12.44 -13.37 -36.15
N LYS A 18 11.58 -12.39 -36.40
CA LYS A 18 11.74 -11.49 -37.52
C LYS A 18 13.08 -10.80 -37.32
N SER A 19 13.90 -10.76 -38.36
CA SER A 19 15.31 -10.32 -38.42
C SER A 19 15.65 -8.96 -37.75
N ASP A 20 14.68 -8.23 -37.23
CA ASP A 20 14.83 -6.83 -36.81
C ASP A 20 15.01 -6.64 -35.29
N PHE A 21 14.85 -7.70 -34.46
CA PHE A 21 14.96 -7.56 -33.01
C PHE A 21 16.33 -8.04 -32.50
N GLN A 22 17.25 -7.09 -32.30
CA GLN A 22 18.50 -7.40 -31.62
C GLN A 22 18.29 -7.53 -30.11
N PRO A 23 18.89 -8.54 -29.45
CA PRO A 23 18.92 -8.61 -28.00
C PRO A 23 19.54 -7.35 -27.40
N PRO A 24 19.00 -6.81 -26.29
CA PRO A 24 19.60 -5.66 -25.62
C PRO A 24 20.98 -6.03 -25.06
N GLU A 25 21.91 -5.07 -25.05
CA GLU A 25 23.26 -5.24 -24.52
C GLU A 25 23.27 -5.51 -23.00
N SER A 26 22.29 -5.01 -22.28
CA SER A 26 22.13 -5.18 -20.84
C SER A 26 20.65 -5.36 -20.46
N PHE A 27 20.42 -6.05 -19.35
CA PHE A 27 19.07 -6.28 -18.83
C PHE A 27 18.47 -4.98 -18.27
N GLU A 28 17.21 -4.72 -18.57
CA GLU A 28 16.51 -3.53 -18.03
C GLU A 28 16.30 -3.64 -16.51
N TYR A 29 16.36 -2.50 -15.78
CA TYR A 29 16.08 -2.48 -14.34
C TYR A 29 14.61 -2.86 -14.07
N PRO A 30 14.31 -3.99 -13.40
CA PRO A 30 12.98 -4.60 -13.46
C PRO A 30 11.88 -3.82 -12.73
N HIS A 31 12.22 -2.88 -11.85
CA HIS A 31 11.25 -2.12 -11.05
C HIS A 31 10.94 -0.73 -11.62
N PHE A 32 11.58 -0.35 -12.71
CA PHE A 32 11.35 0.91 -13.39
C PHE A 32 11.85 0.83 -14.83
N TYR A 33 11.03 0.35 -15.75
CA TYR A 33 11.41 0.15 -17.14
C TYR A 33 10.20 0.20 -18.07
N ARG A 34 10.47 0.39 -19.35
CA ARG A 34 9.56 0.06 -20.43
C ARG A 34 10.06 -1.24 -21.07
N PRO A 35 9.18 -2.24 -21.28
CA PRO A 35 9.61 -3.48 -21.90
C PRO A 35 10.26 -3.24 -23.25
N THR A 36 11.38 -3.92 -23.53
CA THR A 36 12.02 -3.88 -24.83
C THR A 36 11.09 -4.38 -25.93
N PRO A 37 11.26 -3.97 -27.20
CA PRO A 37 10.44 -4.47 -28.30
C PRO A 37 10.37 -6.01 -28.36
N LEU A 38 11.47 -6.68 -28.08
CA LEU A 38 11.57 -8.13 -28.02
C LEU A 38 10.69 -8.74 -26.89
N ALA A 39 10.73 -8.16 -25.70
CA ALA A 39 9.88 -8.59 -24.60
C ALA A 39 8.40 -8.28 -24.83
N GLN A 40 8.09 -7.18 -25.51
CA GLN A 40 6.72 -6.85 -25.91
C GLN A 40 6.16 -7.85 -26.93
N GLU A 41 7.00 -8.29 -27.88
CA GLU A 41 6.58 -9.31 -28.87
C GLU A 41 6.28 -10.64 -28.18
N ALA A 42 7.16 -11.13 -27.30
CA ALA A 42 6.92 -12.32 -26.49
C ALA A 42 5.63 -12.20 -25.67
N ALA A 43 5.37 -11.05 -25.07
CA ALA A 43 4.15 -10.81 -24.30
C ALA A 43 2.90 -10.79 -25.19
N ARG A 44 2.96 -10.22 -26.39
CA ARG A 44 1.85 -10.24 -27.36
C ARG A 44 1.54 -11.68 -27.85
N ASP A 45 2.58 -12.48 -28.08
CA ASP A 45 2.37 -13.89 -28.43
C ASP A 45 1.66 -14.63 -27.29
N LEU A 46 2.11 -14.45 -26.04
CA LEU A 46 1.43 -15.04 -24.88
C LEU A 46 -0.03 -14.53 -24.76
N GLN A 47 -0.28 -13.24 -24.90
CA GLN A 47 -1.64 -12.67 -24.87
C GLN A 47 -2.55 -13.26 -25.96
N LYS A 48 -2.01 -13.47 -27.17
CA LYS A 48 -2.73 -14.12 -28.25
C LYS A 48 -3.08 -15.57 -27.91
N ARG A 49 -2.12 -16.34 -27.39
CA ARG A 49 -2.35 -17.73 -26.94
C ARG A 49 -3.39 -17.80 -25.83
N LEU A 50 -3.33 -16.93 -24.84
CA LEU A 50 -4.29 -16.87 -23.75
C LEU A 50 -5.72 -16.67 -24.26
N LYS A 51 -5.92 -15.77 -25.23
CA LYS A 51 -7.24 -15.54 -25.85
C LYS A 51 -7.77 -16.75 -26.63
N MET A 52 -6.87 -17.52 -27.23
CA MET A 52 -7.24 -18.67 -28.05
C MET A 52 -7.42 -19.96 -27.21
N GLU A 53 -6.56 -20.18 -26.22
CA GLU A 53 -6.46 -21.42 -25.48
C GLU A 53 -7.19 -21.38 -24.13
N LEU A 54 -7.36 -20.18 -23.53
CA LEU A 54 -7.98 -19.95 -22.22
C LEU A 54 -8.82 -18.68 -22.16
N PRO A 55 -9.87 -18.56 -22.99
CA PRO A 55 -10.72 -17.36 -23.01
C PRO A 55 -11.38 -17.07 -21.64
N GLU A 56 -11.61 -18.10 -20.83
CA GLU A 56 -12.23 -17.96 -19.51
C GLU A 56 -11.35 -17.18 -18.53
N LEU A 57 -10.05 -17.08 -18.78
CA LEU A 57 -9.11 -16.33 -17.93
C LEU A 57 -9.41 -14.81 -17.94
N GLU A 58 -10.05 -14.29 -18.98
CA GLU A 58 -10.50 -12.89 -19.03
C GLU A 58 -11.70 -12.64 -18.11
N SER A 59 -12.52 -13.65 -17.89
CA SER A 59 -13.76 -13.57 -17.10
C SER A 59 -13.58 -13.93 -15.62
N LEU A 60 -12.36 -14.24 -15.18
CA LEU A 60 -12.09 -14.51 -13.77
C LEU A 60 -12.44 -13.29 -12.90
N PRO A 61 -12.98 -13.49 -11.69
CA PRO A 61 -13.42 -12.39 -10.81
C PRO A 61 -12.27 -11.51 -10.33
N LYS A 62 -11.02 -11.95 -10.49
CA LYS A 62 -9.81 -11.21 -10.13
C LYS A 62 -8.78 -11.28 -11.23
N GLY A 63 -8.34 -10.11 -11.70
CA GLY A 63 -7.19 -10.02 -12.61
C GLY A 63 -5.88 -10.44 -11.94
N ARG A 64 -4.87 -10.75 -12.77
CA ARG A 64 -3.56 -11.25 -12.33
C ARG A 64 -2.44 -10.60 -13.13
N MET A 65 -1.26 -10.52 -12.52
CA MET A 65 -0.04 -10.20 -13.24
C MET A 65 0.48 -11.45 -13.93
N LEU A 66 0.70 -11.37 -15.23
CA LEU A 66 1.40 -12.35 -16.04
C LEU A 66 2.75 -11.79 -16.47
N GLY A 67 3.72 -12.66 -16.71
CA GLY A 67 5.06 -12.25 -17.14
C GLY A 67 5.62 -13.20 -18.20
N VAL A 68 6.49 -12.63 -19.03
CA VAL A 68 7.35 -13.37 -19.96
C VAL A 68 8.80 -12.98 -19.73
N LEU A 69 9.68 -13.96 -19.76
CA LEU A 69 11.13 -13.75 -19.74
C LEU A 69 11.68 -14.32 -21.04
N VAL A 70 12.18 -13.42 -21.88
CA VAL A 70 12.93 -13.84 -23.08
C VAL A 70 14.28 -14.38 -22.62
N VAL A 71 14.61 -15.57 -23.09
CA VAL A 71 15.82 -16.30 -22.72
C VAL A 71 16.53 -16.83 -23.95
N LYS A 72 17.85 -16.98 -23.80
CA LYS A 72 18.71 -17.71 -24.77
C LYS A 72 19.09 -19.05 -24.17
N THR A 73 18.86 -20.13 -24.92
CA THR A 73 19.30 -21.47 -24.50
C THR A 73 20.81 -21.63 -24.64
N LYS A 74 21.36 -22.72 -24.11
CA LYS A 74 22.80 -23.03 -24.29
C LYS A 74 23.20 -23.20 -25.76
N GLU A 75 22.29 -23.70 -26.57
CA GLU A 75 22.46 -23.92 -28.01
C GLU A 75 22.31 -22.62 -28.81
N GLY A 76 22.01 -21.51 -28.16
CA GLY A 76 21.90 -20.20 -28.77
C GLY A 76 20.48 -19.85 -29.26
N ALA A 77 19.51 -20.72 -29.14
CA ALA A 77 18.14 -20.47 -29.56
C ALA A 77 17.44 -19.45 -28.65
N LEU A 78 16.67 -18.53 -29.24
CA LEU A 78 15.84 -17.57 -28.52
C LEU A 78 14.42 -18.11 -28.33
N GLY A 79 13.88 -17.91 -27.13
CA GLY A 79 12.53 -18.22 -26.78
C GLY A 79 12.09 -17.43 -25.56
N TYR A 80 10.87 -17.66 -25.10
CA TYR A 80 10.41 -17.07 -23.86
C TYR A 80 9.81 -18.11 -22.92
N LEU A 81 9.96 -17.83 -21.64
CA LEU A 81 9.28 -18.48 -20.54
C LEU A 81 8.08 -17.63 -20.14
N SER A 82 7.01 -18.25 -19.65
CA SER A 82 5.83 -17.54 -19.16
C SER A 82 5.49 -17.94 -17.72
N ALA A 83 4.97 -16.99 -16.94
CA ALA A 83 4.55 -17.18 -15.56
C ALA A 83 3.36 -16.27 -15.20
N TYR A 84 2.70 -16.60 -14.11
CA TYR A 84 1.61 -15.82 -13.51
C TYR A 84 1.89 -15.59 -12.02
N SER A 85 1.29 -14.54 -11.46
CA SER A 85 1.38 -14.24 -10.03
C SER A 85 0.35 -15.03 -9.22
N GLY A 86 0.75 -15.49 -8.02
CA GLY A 86 -0.07 -16.30 -7.12
C GLY A 86 -0.06 -17.80 -7.42
N GLU A 87 -1.03 -18.54 -6.87
CA GLU A 87 -1.15 -19.98 -7.04
C GLU A 87 -1.78 -20.35 -8.39
N LEU A 88 -1.40 -21.53 -8.92
CA LEU A 88 -1.96 -22.11 -10.13
C LEU A 88 -3.36 -22.67 -9.84
N GLN A 89 -4.34 -22.26 -10.60
CA GLN A 89 -5.60 -22.96 -10.69
C GLN A 89 -5.46 -24.09 -11.71
N ALA A 90 -6.18 -25.18 -11.50
CA ALA A 90 -6.06 -26.39 -12.34
C ALA A 90 -6.27 -26.11 -13.85
N GLU A 91 -7.08 -25.10 -14.16
CA GLU A 91 -7.36 -24.67 -15.54
C GLU A 91 -6.13 -24.10 -16.27
N LEU A 92 -5.14 -23.61 -15.51
CA LEU A 92 -3.92 -23.01 -16.06
C LEU A 92 -2.80 -24.03 -16.35
N GLU A 93 -2.98 -25.30 -15.98
CA GLU A 93 -1.97 -26.36 -16.21
C GLU A 93 -1.77 -26.68 -17.71
N ILE A 94 -2.71 -26.27 -18.56
CA ILE A 94 -2.68 -26.48 -20.02
C ILE A 94 -1.60 -25.58 -20.66
N MET A 95 -1.37 -24.39 -20.10
CA MET A 95 -0.40 -23.45 -20.64
C MET A 95 1.05 -23.79 -20.25
N PRO A 96 2.05 -23.38 -21.05
CA PRO A 96 3.46 -23.64 -20.77
C PRO A 96 4.02 -22.75 -19.66
N PHE A 97 3.25 -22.48 -18.62
CA PHE A 97 3.73 -21.70 -17.48
C PHE A 97 4.80 -22.44 -16.69
N VAL A 98 5.84 -21.73 -16.27
CA VAL A 98 6.85 -22.28 -15.37
C VAL A 98 6.24 -22.56 -13.98
N PRO A 99 6.74 -23.59 -13.27
CA PRO A 99 6.24 -23.92 -11.95
C PRO A 99 6.53 -22.80 -10.93
N PRO A 100 5.82 -22.74 -9.79
CA PRO A 100 6.16 -21.87 -8.68
C PRO A 100 7.56 -22.21 -8.14
N VAL A 101 8.22 -21.22 -7.54
CA VAL A 101 9.57 -21.39 -6.91
C VAL A 101 9.54 -22.48 -5.85
N TYR A 102 8.45 -22.54 -5.11
CA TYR A 102 8.18 -23.57 -4.11
C TYR A 102 6.78 -24.15 -4.33
N GLN A 103 6.66 -25.46 -4.27
CA GLN A 103 5.37 -26.14 -4.25
C GLN A 103 5.08 -26.53 -2.81
N LEU A 104 4.11 -25.89 -2.19
CA LEU A 104 3.53 -26.40 -0.95
C LEU A 104 3.04 -27.84 -1.24
N PRO A 105 3.40 -28.82 -0.42
CA PRO A 105 2.82 -30.13 -0.55
C PRO A 105 1.29 -30.02 -0.54
N LYS A 106 0.65 -30.46 -1.63
CA LYS A 106 -0.82 -30.42 -1.76
C LYS A 106 -1.42 -31.42 -0.76
N GLY A 107 -2.39 -30.97 0.03
CA GLY A 107 -3.24 -31.84 0.84
C GLY A 107 -3.06 -31.69 2.35
N GLU A 108 -3.80 -32.52 3.08
CA GLU A 108 -3.93 -32.60 4.54
C GLU A 108 -2.61 -32.95 5.29
N ASN A 109 -1.48 -32.96 4.60
CA ASN A 109 -0.18 -33.42 5.06
C ASN A 109 0.67 -32.35 5.78
N PHE A 110 0.11 -31.20 6.10
CA PHE A 110 0.74 -30.24 7.01
C PHE A 110 0.08 -30.34 8.38
N PRO A 111 0.66 -31.07 9.32
CA PRO A 111 0.11 -31.18 10.70
C PRO A 111 -0.16 -29.81 11.31
N GLU A 112 0.71 -28.82 11.03
CA GLU A 112 0.57 -27.46 11.51
C GLU A 112 -0.66 -26.74 10.92
N MET A 113 -0.94 -26.94 9.62
CA MET A 113 -2.11 -26.36 8.97
C MET A 113 -3.41 -26.96 9.52
N VAL A 114 -3.43 -28.27 9.76
CA VAL A 114 -4.57 -28.96 10.39
C VAL A 114 -4.82 -28.39 11.80
N GLN A 115 -3.77 -28.18 12.60
CA GLN A 115 -3.88 -27.58 13.91
C GLN A 115 -4.40 -26.14 13.87
N ILE A 116 -3.89 -25.30 12.96
CA ILE A 116 -4.34 -23.92 12.75
C ILE A 116 -5.81 -23.88 12.33
N ASN A 117 -6.24 -24.76 11.45
CA ASN A 117 -7.63 -24.88 11.02
C ASN A 117 -8.55 -25.37 12.16
N SER A 118 -8.09 -26.34 12.97
CA SER A 118 -8.81 -26.81 14.14
C SER A 118 -9.03 -25.68 15.16
N ILE A 119 -7.97 -24.90 15.48
CA ILE A 119 -8.08 -23.73 16.36
C ILE A 119 -9.04 -22.68 15.78
N SER A 120 -8.98 -22.43 14.48
CA SER A 120 -9.88 -21.48 13.81
C SER A 120 -11.34 -21.93 13.89
N THR A 121 -11.58 -23.23 13.78
CA THR A 121 -12.93 -23.82 13.92
C THR A 121 -13.40 -23.71 15.37
N GLU A 122 -12.55 -24.02 16.36
CA GLU A 122 -12.89 -23.89 17.78
C GLU A 122 -13.23 -22.43 18.14
N VAL A 123 -12.44 -21.46 17.70
CA VAL A 123 -12.74 -20.02 17.89
C VAL A 123 -14.12 -19.67 17.34
N ARG A 124 -14.39 -20.05 16.10
CA ARG A 124 -15.70 -19.79 15.47
C ARG A 124 -16.84 -20.45 16.22
N THR A 125 -16.68 -21.71 16.60
CA THR A 125 -17.70 -22.44 17.37
C THR A 125 -18.00 -21.76 18.71
N LEU A 126 -16.97 -21.25 19.40
CA LEU A 126 -17.17 -20.51 20.65
C LEU A 126 -17.86 -19.15 20.40
N GLU A 127 -17.44 -18.40 19.39
CA GLU A 127 -18.04 -17.09 19.06
C GLU A 127 -19.49 -17.19 18.59
N GLU A 128 -19.86 -18.25 17.91
CA GLU A 128 -21.20 -18.52 17.38
C GLU A 128 -22.08 -19.34 18.33
N SER A 129 -21.54 -19.81 19.47
CA SER A 129 -22.28 -20.64 20.42
C SER A 129 -23.47 -19.89 21.04
N GLU A 130 -24.63 -20.55 21.09
CA GLU A 130 -25.82 -20.01 21.75
C GLU A 130 -25.52 -19.60 23.21
N GLY A 131 -24.68 -20.39 23.89
CA GLY A 131 -24.25 -20.10 25.28
C GLY A 131 -23.51 -18.76 25.40
N TYR A 132 -22.58 -18.46 24.51
CA TYR A 132 -21.85 -17.18 24.55
C TYR A 132 -22.72 -15.99 24.16
N ILE A 133 -23.57 -16.16 23.14
CA ILE A 133 -24.48 -15.10 22.69
C ILE A 133 -25.51 -14.77 23.80
N SER A 134 -26.12 -15.80 24.41
CA SER A 134 -27.09 -15.61 25.50
C SER A 134 -26.45 -14.95 26.73
N THR A 135 -25.24 -15.37 27.11
CA THR A 135 -24.49 -14.77 28.22
C THR A 135 -24.18 -13.29 27.99
N LYS A 136 -23.85 -12.90 26.76
CA LYS A 136 -23.66 -11.48 26.39
C LYS A 136 -24.97 -10.67 26.48
N ILE A 137 -26.06 -11.24 26.01
CA ILE A 137 -27.38 -10.60 26.10
C ILE A 137 -27.78 -10.43 27.58
N GLU A 138 -27.59 -11.47 28.41
CA GLU A 138 -27.86 -11.44 29.84
C GLU A 138 -27.00 -10.39 30.57
N LEU A 139 -25.71 -10.30 30.25
CA LEU A 139 -24.84 -9.25 30.77
C LEU A 139 -25.38 -7.86 30.44
N GLN A 140 -25.76 -7.61 29.20
CA GLN A 140 -26.32 -6.31 28.80
C GLN A 140 -27.60 -5.98 29.56
N GLN A 141 -28.48 -6.97 29.78
CA GLN A 141 -29.69 -6.81 30.54
C GLN A 141 -29.39 -6.49 32.02
N ILE A 142 -28.50 -7.25 32.65
CA ILE A 142 -28.07 -7.02 34.05
C ILE A 142 -27.45 -5.63 34.21
N LEU A 143 -26.60 -5.19 33.28
CA LEU A 143 -25.99 -3.87 33.33
C LEU A 143 -27.06 -2.76 33.28
N LYS A 144 -28.05 -2.90 32.45
CA LYS A 144 -29.17 -1.93 32.31
C LYS A 144 -30.07 -1.94 33.54
N GLU A 145 -30.46 -3.12 34.01
CA GLU A 145 -31.32 -3.28 35.21
C GLU A 145 -30.65 -2.68 36.46
N THR A 146 -29.41 -3.04 36.70
CA THR A 146 -28.66 -2.57 37.88
C THR A 146 -28.42 -1.06 37.86
N GLU A 147 -28.24 -0.46 36.67
CA GLU A 147 -28.10 0.99 36.52
C GLU A 147 -29.43 1.70 36.94
N VAL A 148 -30.54 1.20 36.45
CA VAL A 148 -31.89 1.73 36.80
C VAL A 148 -32.14 1.57 38.31
N ASN A 149 -31.88 0.37 38.86
CA ASN A 149 -32.08 0.07 40.26
C ASN A 149 -31.26 0.98 41.20
N ILE A 150 -29.99 1.21 40.89
CA ILE A 150 -29.12 2.12 41.65
C ILE A 150 -29.63 3.56 41.55
N LEU A 151 -30.07 4.00 40.37
CA LEU A 151 -30.59 5.34 40.18
C LEU A 151 -31.88 5.57 41.01
N GLU A 152 -32.81 4.59 40.99
CA GLU A 152 -34.01 4.63 41.78
C GLU A 152 -33.77 4.64 43.29
N ALA A 153 -32.84 3.78 43.75
CA ALA A 153 -32.44 3.74 45.15
C ALA A 153 -31.87 5.09 45.64
N LYS A 154 -31.00 5.71 44.82
CA LYS A 154 -30.48 7.06 45.10
C LYS A 154 -31.57 8.13 45.13
N LYS A 155 -32.57 8.07 44.21
CA LYS A 155 -33.73 8.99 44.21
C LYS A 155 -34.55 8.84 45.50
N LYS A 156 -34.87 7.59 45.90
CA LYS A 156 -35.61 7.31 47.14
C LYS A 156 -34.86 7.83 48.36
N ALA A 157 -33.54 7.60 48.44
CA ALA A 157 -32.71 8.11 49.54
C ALA A 157 -32.67 9.65 49.60
N LYS A 158 -32.66 10.31 48.44
CA LYS A 158 -32.70 11.78 48.35
C LYS A 158 -34.03 12.33 48.88
N ILE A 159 -35.15 11.75 48.46
CA ILE A 159 -36.49 12.13 48.95
C ILE A 159 -36.61 11.94 50.46
N ALA A 160 -36.10 10.78 50.97
CA ALA A 160 -36.09 10.50 52.42
C ALA A 160 -35.22 11.52 53.18
N LYS A 161 -34.12 11.96 52.63
CA LYS A 161 -33.30 13.02 53.21
C LYS A 161 -34.00 14.37 53.24
N GLU A 162 -34.59 14.77 52.14
CA GLU A 162 -35.37 16.02 52.05
C GLU A 162 -36.49 16.08 53.07
N LYS A 163 -37.24 14.95 53.25
CA LYS A 163 -38.29 14.81 54.23
C LYS A 163 -37.78 14.91 55.68
N ARG A 164 -36.60 14.33 55.98
CA ARG A 164 -35.95 14.49 57.29
C ARG A 164 -35.50 15.92 57.53
N ASP A 165 -35.02 16.61 56.54
CA ASP A 165 -34.57 18.01 56.64
C ASP A 165 -35.76 18.95 56.91
N GLU A 166 -36.95 18.65 56.31
CA GLU A 166 -38.20 19.36 56.65
C GLU A 166 -38.64 19.11 58.09
N LEU A 167 -38.55 17.85 58.57
CA LEU A 167 -38.87 17.49 59.95
C LEU A 167 -37.92 18.17 60.95
N ARG A 168 -36.60 18.29 60.62
CA ARG A 168 -35.66 19.04 61.42
C ARG A 168 -36.03 20.51 61.58
N LYS A 169 -36.44 21.15 60.47
CA LYS A 169 -36.93 22.53 60.53
C LYS A 169 -38.19 22.69 61.41
N LYS A 170 -39.09 21.72 61.38
CA LYS A 170 -40.28 21.73 62.23
C LYS A 170 -39.96 21.51 63.71
N ALA A 171 -38.89 20.73 64.02
CA ALA A 171 -38.44 20.48 65.36
C ALA A 171 -37.81 21.72 66.04
N ASP A 172 -37.40 22.76 65.29
CA ASP A 172 -36.85 23.99 65.81
C ASP A 172 -37.85 24.79 66.66
N GLY A 173 -39.16 24.54 66.51
CA GLY A 173 -40.23 25.15 67.33
C GLY A 173 -40.65 24.36 68.57
N LEU A 174 -40.01 23.25 68.91
CA LEU A 174 -40.40 22.40 70.03
C LEU A 174 -39.58 22.72 71.30
N PRO A 175 -40.08 22.31 72.52
CA PRO A 175 -39.33 22.38 73.75
C PRO A 175 -38.00 21.60 73.64
N GLU A 176 -36.97 22.06 74.35
CA GLU A 176 -35.56 21.60 74.18
C GLU A 176 -35.38 20.08 74.36
N ASN A 177 -36.07 19.46 75.27
CA ASN A 177 -35.97 18.00 75.49
C ASN A 177 -36.62 17.19 74.37
N GLU A 178 -37.78 17.64 73.85
CA GLU A 178 -38.46 16.99 72.71
C GLU A 178 -37.73 17.20 71.41
N ARG A 179 -37.17 18.39 71.22
CA ARG A 179 -36.33 18.73 70.08
C ARG A 179 -35.10 17.81 70.01
N LYS A 180 -34.39 17.67 71.10
CA LYS A 180 -33.20 16.80 71.19
C LYS A 180 -33.55 15.36 70.83
N TYR A 181 -34.60 14.81 71.43
CA TYR A 181 -35.08 13.44 71.15
C TYR A 181 -35.43 13.26 69.64
N GLN A 182 -36.17 14.19 69.06
CA GLN A 182 -36.52 14.13 67.62
C GLN A 182 -35.31 14.24 66.71
N LEU A 183 -34.37 15.13 66.97
CA LEU A 183 -33.13 15.26 66.19
C LEU A 183 -32.28 14.01 66.27
N ASP A 184 -32.15 13.38 67.45
CA ASP A 184 -31.41 12.14 67.62
C ASP A 184 -32.04 10.98 66.83
N GLU A 185 -33.37 10.89 66.85
CA GLU A 185 -34.10 9.87 66.06
C GLU A 185 -33.94 10.09 64.56
N LEU A 186 -34.05 11.32 64.06
CA LEU A 186 -33.84 11.67 62.64
C LEU A 186 -32.39 11.39 62.21
N ASN A 187 -31.41 11.58 63.10
CA ASN A 187 -30.02 11.24 62.88
C ASN A 187 -29.77 9.73 62.74
N ARG A 188 -30.40 8.92 63.65
CA ARG A 188 -30.37 7.46 63.58
C ARG A 188 -30.98 6.93 62.31
N GLN A 189 -32.17 7.46 61.89
CA GLN A 189 -32.81 7.11 60.65
C GLN A 189 -31.93 7.46 59.44
N GLY A 190 -31.29 8.64 59.42
CA GLY A 190 -30.39 9.06 58.36
C GLY A 190 -29.15 8.18 58.24
N ALA A 191 -28.60 7.74 59.37
CA ALA A 191 -27.47 6.82 59.38
C ALA A 191 -27.86 5.43 58.85
N HIS A 192 -29.01 4.93 59.25
CA HIS A 192 -29.55 3.63 58.80
C HIS A 192 -29.82 3.63 57.31
N ASP A 193 -30.60 4.63 56.81
CA ASP A 193 -30.88 4.77 55.37
C ASP A 193 -29.58 4.87 54.54
N GLY A 194 -28.58 5.59 55.04
CA GLY A 194 -27.28 5.70 54.41
C GLY A 194 -26.51 4.38 54.35
N MET A 195 -26.61 3.55 55.39
CA MET A 195 -26.03 2.21 55.42
C MET A 195 -26.73 1.26 54.45
N ASP A 196 -28.04 1.29 54.43
CA ASP A 196 -28.87 0.44 53.56
C ASP A 196 -28.65 0.79 52.06
N LEU A 197 -28.59 2.06 51.75
CA LEU A 197 -28.25 2.48 50.39
C LEU A 197 -26.87 1.98 49.93
N ARG A 198 -25.83 2.12 50.80
CA ARG A 198 -24.49 1.63 50.49
C ARG A 198 -24.49 0.11 50.34
N ARG A 199 -25.18 -0.63 51.18
CA ARG A 199 -25.30 -2.09 51.10
C ARG A 199 -26.01 -2.52 49.83
N TYR A 200 -27.07 -1.84 49.47
CA TYR A 200 -27.81 -2.08 48.21
C TYR A 200 -26.98 -1.81 46.97
N ILE A 201 -26.30 -0.66 46.88
CA ILE A 201 -25.40 -0.34 45.76
C ILE A 201 -24.26 -1.40 45.66
N ARG A 202 -23.74 -1.83 46.79
CA ARG A 202 -22.70 -2.87 46.81
C ARG A 202 -23.21 -4.21 46.27
N SER A 203 -24.42 -4.61 46.59
CA SER A 203 -25.04 -5.84 46.07
C SER A 203 -25.31 -5.78 44.57
N GLU A 204 -25.80 -4.66 44.04
CA GLU A 204 -26.02 -4.46 42.60
C GLU A 204 -24.67 -4.46 41.82
N ASN A 205 -23.65 -3.81 42.37
CA ASN A 205 -22.29 -3.85 41.78
C ASN A 205 -21.69 -5.26 41.78
N LEU A 206 -21.89 -6.03 42.83
CA LEU A 206 -21.45 -7.43 42.90
C LEU A 206 -22.16 -8.29 41.83
N ARG A 207 -23.45 -8.06 41.64
CA ARG A 207 -24.23 -8.72 40.55
C ARG A 207 -23.64 -8.42 39.17
N ARG A 208 -23.27 -7.16 38.94
CA ARG A 208 -22.60 -6.73 37.67
C ARG A 208 -21.25 -7.44 37.47
N GLU A 209 -20.43 -7.44 38.49
CA GLU A 209 -19.07 -8.06 38.40
C GLU A 209 -19.16 -9.57 38.17
N LYS A 210 -20.09 -10.27 38.80
CA LYS A 210 -20.31 -11.71 38.54
C LYS A 210 -20.73 -11.97 37.09
N ALA A 211 -21.65 -11.17 36.56
CA ALA A 211 -22.07 -11.34 35.17
C ALA A 211 -20.94 -11.03 34.16
N LYS A 212 -20.11 -10.02 34.44
CA LYS A 212 -18.92 -9.73 33.64
C LYS A 212 -17.90 -10.85 33.67
N GLU A 213 -17.70 -11.49 34.84
CA GLU A 213 -16.72 -12.57 34.98
C GLU A 213 -17.04 -13.76 34.12
N VAL A 214 -18.29 -14.16 34.02
CA VAL A 214 -18.74 -15.25 33.14
C VAL A 214 -18.43 -14.96 31.67
N VAL A 215 -18.71 -13.74 31.18
CA VAL A 215 -18.36 -13.35 29.82
C VAL A 215 -16.85 -13.29 29.62
N ARG A 216 -16.12 -12.73 30.58
CA ARG A 216 -14.65 -12.61 30.56
C ARG A 216 -13.94 -13.95 30.45
N GLU A 217 -14.42 -14.98 31.14
CA GLU A 217 -13.83 -16.32 31.04
C GLU A 217 -13.89 -16.87 29.62
N ILE A 218 -15.03 -16.70 28.93
CA ILE A 218 -15.18 -17.14 27.53
C ILE A 218 -14.32 -16.29 26.60
N GLU A 219 -14.32 -14.99 26.78
CA GLU A 219 -13.51 -14.05 25.96
C GLU A 219 -12.01 -14.33 26.13
N ASN A 220 -11.53 -14.56 27.34
CA ASN A 220 -10.14 -14.94 27.61
C ASN A 220 -9.75 -16.25 26.91
N ARG A 221 -10.65 -17.24 26.87
CA ARG A 221 -10.40 -18.48 26.13
C ARG A 221 -10.31 -18.22 24.63
N ILE A 222 -11.24 -17.45 24.07
CA ILE A 222 -11.22 -17.06 22.64
C ILE A 222 -9.94 -16.32 22.30
N ASP A 223 -9.54 -15.35 23.11
CA ASP A 223 -8.32 -14.56 22.89
C ASP A 223 -7.06 -15.41 23.01
N GLY A 224 -7.00 -16.33 23.99
CA GLY A 224 -5.92 -17.31 24.12
C GLY A 224 -5.78 -18.18 22.87
N LEU A 225 -6.88 -18.69 22.33
CA LEU A 225 -6.89 -19.45 21.07
C LEU A 225 -6.45 -18.60 19.88
N LYS A 226 -6.87 -17.33 19.78
CA LYS A 226 -6.43 -16.41 18.73
C LYS A 226 -4.93 -16.12 18.79
N VAL A 227 -4.37 -15.97 19.98
CA VAL A 227 -2.92 -15.81 20.18
C VAL A 227 -2.19 -17.07 19.75
N LEU A 228 -2.61 -18.26 20.20
CA LEU A 228 -2.01 -19.53 19.82
C LEU A 228 -2.04 -19.76 18.32
N ARG A 229 -3.17 -19.42 17.66
CA ARG A 229 -3.30 -19.50 16.20
C ARG A 229 -2.29 -18.60 15.51
N ARG A 230 -2.12 -17.35 15.98
CA ARG A 230 -1.16 -16.38 15.42
C ARG A 230 0.28 -16.90 15.54
N GLU A 231 0.66 -17.43 16.70
CA GLU A 231 2.00 -18.00 16.91
C GLU A 231 2.28 -19.18 15.98
N LYS A 232 1.32 -20.12 15.89
CA LYS A 232 1.46 -21.29 14.99
C LYS A 232 1.50 -20.87 13.52
N SER A 233 0.68 -19.91 13.11
CA SER A 233 0.69 -19.38 11.74
C SER A 233 2.00 -18.66 11.43
N GLY A 234 2.57 -17.93 12.39
CA GLY A 234 3.88 -17.27 12.24
C GLY A 234 5.01 -18.29 12.04
N LYS A 235 5.08 -19.33 12.87
CA LYS A 235 6.10 -20.39 12.73
C LYS A 235 5.97 -21.16 11.42
N LEU A 236 4.73 -21.46 10.99
CA LEU A 236 4.51 -22.10 9.70
C LEU A 236 4.95 -21.19 8.54
N GLN A 237 4.66 -19.90 8.61
CA GLN A 237 5.07 -18.95 7.59
C GLN A 237 6.59 -18.80 7.51
N GLU A 238 7.28 -18.80 8.65
CA GLU A 238 8.74 -18.80 8.74
C GLU A 238 9.34 -20.03 8.07
N ALA A 239 8.87 -21.24 8.41
CA ALA A 239 9.29 -22.49 7.80
C ALA A 239 9.02 -22.53 6.28
N ILE A 240 7.91 -21.95 5.83
CA ILE A 240 7.61 -21.79 4.41
C ILE A 240 8.65 -20.85 3.76
N PHE A 241 9.00 -19.71 4.34
CA PHE A 241 9.98 -18.79 3.80
C PHE A 241 11.40 -19.37 3.78
N GLU A 242 11.77 -20.20 4.75
CA GLU A 242 13.04 -20.97 4.72
C GLU A 242 13.10 -21.93 3.54
N SER A 243 11.97 -22.49 3.14
CA SER A 243 11.88 -23.42 2.00
C SER A 243 11.87 -22.72 0.63
N PHE A 244 11.58 -21.41 0.57
CA PHE A 244 11.69 -20.61 -0.65
C PHE A 244 13.14 -20.29 -0.96
N VAL A 245 13.82 -21.10 -1.74
CA VAL A 245 15.22 -20.94 -2.10
C VAL A 245 15.32 -20.32 -3.50
N PHE A 246 15.87 -19.14 -3.57
CA PHE A 246 16.13 -18.39 -4.79
C PHE A 246 17.59 -18.59 -5.26
N MET A 247 17.76 -18.90 -6.55
CA MET A 247 19.06 -19.04 -7.21
C MET A 247 19.34 -17.80 -8.03
N ASN A 248 20.56 -17.30 -8.00
CA ASN A 248 21.01 -16.21 -8.86
C ASN A 248 21.77 -16.75 -10.11
N ASN A 249 22.14 -15.85 -11.00
CA ASN A 249 22.85 -16.21 -12.23
C ASN A 249 24.28 -16.78 -12.00
N LEU A 250 24.85 -16.60 -10.80
CA LEU A 250 26.14 -17.18 -10.40
C LEU A 250 25.99 -18.58 -9.78
N GLY A 251 24.75 -19.08 -9.62
CA GLY A 251 24.47 -20.37 -8.99
C GLY A 251 24.35 -20.32 -7.45
N GLU A 252 24.51 -19.13 -6.84
CA GLU A 252 24.36 -18.96 -5.39
C GLU A 252 22.88 -19.09 -5.02
N ARG A 253 22.62 -19.71 -3.87
CA ARG A 253 21.28 -19.96 -3.36
C ARG A 253 21.08 -19.30 -2.00
N LYS A 254 19.98 -18.59 -1.82
CA LYS A 254 19.53 -18.00 -0.56
C LYS A 254 18.05 -18.24 -0.37
N ASN A 255 17.63 -18.50 0.87
CA ASN A 255 16.20 -18.58 1.18
C ASN A 255 15.56 -17.18 1.29
N ALA A 256 14.22 -17.13 1.39
CA ALA A 256 13.51 -15.85 1.43
C ALA A 256 13.92 -15.00 2.65
N LEU A 257 14.12 -15.60 3.82
CA LEU A 257 14.51 -14.88 5.04
C LEU A 257 15.89 -14.23 4.87
N GLU A 258 16.87 -14.98 4.33
CA GLU A 258 18.21 -14.46 4.07
C GLU A 258 18.20 -13.31 3.05
N VAL A 259 17.43 -13.46 1.97
CA VAL A 259 17.31 -12.45 0.91
C VAL A 259 16.69 -11.15 1.44
N PHE A 260 15.64 -11.26 2.26
CA PHE A 260 14.98 -10.08 2.84
C PHE A 260 15.80 -9.44 3.95
N ASN A 261 16.51 -10.25 4.76
CA ASN A 261 17.41 -9.75 5.80
C ASN A 261 18.58 -8.95 5.21
N ASP A 262 19.18 -9.40 4.10
CA ASP A 262 20.19 -8.64 3.33
C ASP A 262 19.68 -7.24 2.91
N PHE A 263 18.36 -7.09 2.79
CA PHE A 263 17.70 -5.84 2.41
C PHE A 263 17.19 -5.02 3.62
N GLY A 264 17.49 -5.47 4.84
CA GLY A 264 17.08 -4.83 6.09
C GLY A 264 15.60 -5.03 6.44
N VAL A 265 14.99 -6.11 5.95
CA VAL A 265 13.60 -6.50 6.22
C VAL A 265 13.59 -7.83 6.96
N GLU A 266 13.23 -7.83 8.24
CA GLU A 266 13.29 -9.02 9.09
C GLU A 266 12.29 -10.11 8.66
N VAL A 267 11.09 -9.73 8.23
CA VAL A 267 10.04 -10.68 7.84
C VAL A 267 9.58 -10.39 6.41
N PRO A 268 9.71 -11.37 5.50
CA PRO A 268 9.17 -11.22 4.15
C PRO A 268 7.65 -10.98 4.17
N PRO A 269 7.12 -10.10 3.30
CA PRO A 269 5.67 -9.89 3.22
C PRO A 269 4.96 -11.13 2.65
N ALA A 270 3.71 -11.35 3.06
CA ALA A 270 2.90 -12.46 2.56
C ALA A 270 2.84 -12.48 1.01
N GLY A 271 3.05 -13.65 0.42
CA GLY A 271 3.12 -13.86 -1.03
C GLY A 271 4.43 -13.35 -1.67
N ALA A 272 5.50 -13.12 -0.90
CA ALA A 272 6.83 -12.92 -1.44
C ALA A 272 7.29 -14.19 -2.18
N GLY A 273 7.88 -14.04 -3.39
CA GLY A 273 8.29 -15.17 -4.22
C GLY A 273 7.19 -15.75 -5.16
N GLU A 274 5.93 -15.38 -4.95
CA GLU A 274 4.81 -15.84 -5.79
C GLU A 274 4.58 -15.00 -7.06
N CYS A 275 5.29 -13.90 -7.22
CA CYS A 275 5.20 -13.06 -8.42
C CYS A 275 5.75 -13.78 -9.67
N ALA A 276 5.37 -13.30 -10.86
CA ALA A 276 5.79 -13.92 -12.12
C ALA A 276 7.31 -13.87 -12.33
N ALA A 277 7.95 -12.72 -12.11
CA ALA A 277 9.38 -12.56 -12.35
C ALA A 277 10.27 -13.52 -11.54
N PRO A 278 10.14 -13.71 -10.21
CA PRO A 278 10.94 -14.71 -9.49
C PRO A 278 10.81 -16.14 -10.03
N LYS A 279 9.61 -16.56 -10.43
CA LYS A 279 9.37 -17.88 -11.02
C LYS A 279 10.11 -18.04 -12.34
N LEU A 280 10.07 -17.00 -13.19
CA LEU A 280 10.71 -16.99 -14.49
C LEU A 280 12.23 -17.10 -14.36
N PHE A 281 12.85 -16.27 -13.50
CA PHE A 281 14.30 -16.32 -13.28
C PHE A 281 14.74 -17.64 -12.65
N GLN A 282 14.01 -18.13 -11.65
CA GLN A 282 14.31 -19.44 -11.01
C GLN A 282 14.35 -20.56 -12.04
N TYR A 283 13.34 -20.63 -12.90
CA TYR A 283 13.27 -21.65 -13.94
C TYR A 283 14.38 -21.50 -14.98
N ALA A 284 14.65 -20.26 -15.41
CA ALA A 284 15.72 -19.98 -16.36
C ALA A 284 17.09 -20.45 -15.83
N PHE A 285 17.45 -20.10 -14.59
CA PHE A 285 18.73 -20.50 -13.99
C PHE A 285 18.83 -22.00 -13.74
N GLN A 286 17.74 -22.64 -13.27
CA GLN A 286 17.72 -24.10 -13.09
C GLN A 286 17.96 -24.87 -14.40
N HIS A 287 17.55 -24.29 -15.54
CA HIS A 287 17.70 -24.88 -16.87
C HIS A 287 18.85 -24.27 -17.67
N LEU A 288 19.71 -23.50 -17.01
CA LEU A 288 20.92 -22.89 -17.59
C LEU A 288 20.63 -22.03 -18.84
N MET A 289 19.51 -21.31 -18.80
CA MET A 289 19.10 -20.35 -19.81
C MET A 289 19.56 -18.95 -19.40
N THR A 290 20.01 -18.15 -20.35
CA THR A 290 20.44 -16.75 -20.12
C THR A 290 19.25 -15.80 -20.27
N PRO A 291 18.84 -15.05 -19.23
CA PRO A 291 17.81 -14.02 -19.31
C PRO A 291 18.25 -12.87 -20.23
N ILE A 292 17.36 -12.44 -21.12
CA ILE A 292 17.62 -11.38 -22.10
C ILE A 292 16.71 -10.15 -21.84
N ALA A 293 15.40 -10.35 -21.67
CA ALA A 293 14.45 -9.26 -21.43
C ALA A 293 13.21 -9.78 -20.72
N LEU A 294 12.61 -8.91 -19.90
CA LEU A 294 11.40 -9.20 -19.10
C LEU A 294 10.26 -8.29 -19.54
N ALA A 295 9.05 -8.81 -19.57
CA ALA A 295 7.83 -8.01 -19.59
C ALA A 295 6.81 -8.64 -18.66
N GLU A 296 6.14 -7.79 -17.85
CA GLU A 296 4.99 -8.18 -17.06
C GLU A 296 3.78 -7.35 -17.48
N PHE A 297 2.60 -7.95 -17.52
CA PHE A 297 1.36 -7.29 -17.93
C PHE A 297 0.19 -7.77 -17.09
N TRP A 298 -0.83 -6.91 -16.98
CA TRP A 298 -2.05 -7.25 -16.26
C TRP A 298 -3.05 -7.98 -17.14
N TRP A 299 -3.68 -9.03 -16.59
CA TRP A 299 -4.69 -9.81 -17.29
C TRP A 299 -5.94 -9.96 -16.45
N GLY A 300 -7.10 -9.56 -16.98
CA GLY A 300 -8.40 -9.57 -16.30
C GLY A 300 -8.81 -8.22 -15.70
N PRO A 301 -9.85 -8.18 -14.84
CA PRO A 301 -10.40 -6.96 -14.26
C PRO A 301 -9.41 -6.29 -13.30
N SER A 302 -9.54 -4.95 -13.18
CA SER A 302 -8.74 -4.14 -12.25
C SER A 302 -9.00 -4.54 -10.79
N PRO A 303 -7.96 -4.63 -9.95
CA PRO A 303 -8.17 -4.86 -8.52
C PRO A 303 -8.77 -3.63 -7.84
N ASN A 304 -9.43 -3.83 -6.69
CA ASN A 304 -10.02 -2.71 -5.93
C ASN A 304 -8.98 -1.76 -5.32
N SER A 305 -7.76 -2.24 -5.10
CA SER A 305 -6.69 -1.50 -4.41
C SER A 305 -5.92 -0.55 -5.31
N GLU A 306 -5.93 -0.75 -6.62
CA GLU A 306 -5.16 0.04 -7.59
C GLU A 306 -5.80 -0.07 -8.98
N ILE A 307 -5.51 0.91 -9.85
CA ILE A 307 -6.00 0.87 -11.24
C ILE A 307 -5.02 0.09 -12.10
N ARG A 308 -5.47 -1.05 -12.63
CA ARG A 308 -4.74 -1.85 -13.62
C ARG A 308 -5.62 -2.16 -14.81
N GLU A 309 -5.08 -1.93 -16.00
CA GLU A 309 -5.81 -2.15 -17.24
C GLU A 309 -5.35 -3.46 -17.89
N HIS A 310 -6.33 -4.21 -18.39
CA HIS A 310 -6.11 -5.46 -19.10
C HIS A 310 -5.14 -5.31 -20.28
N GLY A 311 -4.16 -6.19 -20.39
CA GLY A 311 -3.15 -6.23 -21.44
C GLY A 311 -2.05 -5.17 -21.36
N LYS A 312 -2.12 -4.20 -20.41
CA LYS A 312 -1.07 -3.19 -20.23
C LYS A 312 0.11 -3.70 -19.43
N PHE A 313 1.29 -3.18 -19.76
CA PHE A 313 2.55 -3.53 -19.13
C PHE A 313 2.75 -2.78 -17.82
N TYR A 314 3.35 -3.48 -16.86
CA TYR A 314 3.68 -2.97 -15.54
C TYR A 314 5.07 -3.46 -15.11
N PRO A 315 5.86 -2.65 -14.39
CA PRO A 315 7.13 -3.12 -13.85
C PRO A 315 6.93 -4.12 -12.70
N ALA A 316 7.96 -4.90 -12.40
CA ALA A 316 7.96 -5.81 -11.25
C ALA A 316 7.70 -5.06 -9.94
N CYS A 317 6.94 -5.66 -9.03
CA CYS A 317 6.56 -5.00 -7.80
C CYS A 317 7.78 -4.71 -6.89
N LYS A 318 7.77 -3.55 -6.21
CA LYS A 318 8.86 -3.16 -5.30
C LYS A 318 8.74 -3.84 -3.94
N GLY A 319 7.54 -3.99 -3.39
CA GLY A 319 7.36 -4.44 -2.03
C GLY A 319 7.74 -5.90 -1.77
N LYS A 320 7.43 -6.79 -2.72
CA LYS A 320 7.61 -8.24 -2.58
C LYS A 320 8.77 -8.78 -3.39
N CYS A 321 9.08 -8.17 -4.54
CA CYS A 321 10.02 -8.73 -5.51
C CYS A 321 11.39 -8.05 -5.49
N GLN A 322 11.50 -6.81 -5.00
CA GLN A 322 12.77 -6.08 -5.08
C GLN A 322 13.94 -6.78 -4.37
N PRO A 323 13.82 -7.27 -3.11
CA PRO A 323 14.90 -8.01 -2.48
C PRO A 323 15.25 -9.29 -3.25
N ILE A 324 14.23 -10.03 -3.69
CA ILE A 324 14.40 -11.30 -4.41
C ILE A 324 15.11 -11.08 -5.74
N LEU A 325 14.66 -10.13 -6.55
CA LEU A 325 15.27 -9.83 -7.84
C LEU A 325 16.67 -9.21 -7.69
N ALA A 326 16.92 -8.44 -6.62
CA ALA A 326 18.27 -7.96 -6.32
C ALA A 326 19.26 -9.10 -6.07
N HIS A 327 18.84 -10.20 -5.44
CA HIS A 327 19.64 -11.41 -5.31
C HIS A 327 19.74 -12.16 -6.64
N MET A 328 18.60 -12.44 -7.30
CA MET A 328 18.55 -13.28 -8.49
C MET A 328 19.33 -12.70 -9.68
N LEU A 329 19.39 -11.37 -9.80
CA LEU A 329 20.10 -10.67 -10.88
C LEU A 329 21.61 -10.49 -10.65
N LYS A 330 22.17 -10.97 -9.53
CA LYS A 330 23.62 -10.99 -9.34
C LYS A 330 24.28 -11.81 -10.46
N GLY A 331 25.30 -11.23 -11.09
CA GLY A 331 25.97 -11.81 -12.25
C GLY A 331 25.35 -11.52 -13.61
N ILE A 332 24.26 -10.73 -13.65
CA ILE A 332 23.68 -10.17 -14.87
C ILE A 332 24.02 -8.69 -14.95
N GLN A 333 24.44 -8.22 -16.13
CA GLN A 333 24.62 -6.80 -16.38
C GLN A 333 23.25 -6.13 -16.51
N VAL A 334 22.82 -5.46 -15.42
CA VAL A 334 21.54 -4.75 -15.34
C VAL A 334 21.78 -3.26 -15.48
N LYS A 335 20.94 -2.56 -16.25
CA LYS A 335 20.98 -1.09 -16.33
C LYS A 335 20.79 -0.48 -14.93
N PRO A 336 21.46 0.65 -14.66
CA PRO A 336 21.28 1.34 -13.38
C PRO A 336 19.80 1.70 -13.15
N ASN A 337 19.43 1.81 -11.86
CA ASN A 337 18.10 2.28 -11.50
C ASN A 337 17.94 3.75 -11.91
N PRO A 338 17.07 4.10 -12.87
CA PRO A 338 16.92 5.48 -13.33
C PRO A 338 16.52 6.47 -12.22
N LEU A 339 15.93 5.95 -11.14
CA LEU A 339 15.56 6.79 -9.98
C LEU A 339 16.76 7.19 -9.10
N LEU A 340 17.93 6.60 -9.31
CA LEU A 340 19.17 6.95 -8.62
C LEU A 340 20.06 7.88 -9.46
N GLU A 341 19.70 8.13 -10.69
CA GLU A 341 20.45 8.94 -11.62
C GLU A 341 20.17 10.43 -11.37
N ASN A 342 21.19 11.18 -10.98
CA ASN A 342 21.07 12.61 -10.74
C ASN A 342 21.38 13.39 -12.02
N PHE A 343 20.39 13.55 -12.89
CA PHE A 343 20.53 14.30 -14.15
C PHE A 343 20.78 15.82 -13.95
N GLY A 344 20.78 16.30 -12.72
CA GLY A 344 21.04 17.71 -12.36
C GLY A 344 22.41 17.95 -11.75
N GLU A 345 23.23 16.90 -11.51
CA GLU A 345 24.47 16.98 -10.73
C GLU A 345 25.47 17.97 -11.33
N ASP A 346 25.70 17.90 -12.63
CA ASP A 346 26.65 18.74 -13.36
C ASP A 346 26.04 20.05 -13.91
N LYS A 347 24.85 20.46 -13.43
CA LYS A 347 24.14 21.62 -13.92
C LYS A 347 24.09 22.73 -12.88
N ASP A 348 24.43 23.95 -13.30
CA ASP A 348 24.33 25.11 -12.44
C ASP A 348 22.87 25.55 -12.25
N LEU A 349 22.58 26.12 -11.07
CA LEU A 349 21.31 26.76 -10.79
C LEU A 349 21.47 28.28 -10.95
N GLU A 350 21.05 28.78 -12.10
CA GLU A 350 21.12 30.21 -12.43
C GLU A 350 20.13 31.01 -11.58
N ILE A 351 20.61 32.07 -10.94
CA ILE A 351 19.78 33.03 -10.19
C ILE A 351 19.44 34.19 -11.13
N LEU A 352 18.13 34.36 -11.39
CA LEU A 352 17.61 35.41 -12.26
C LEU A 352 17.31 36.68 -11.50
N PHE A 353 16.89 36.56 -10.23
CA PHE A 353 16.58 37.70 -9.33
C PHE A 353 16.67 37.25 -7.89
N GLU A 354 17.09 38.12 -6.99
CA GLU A 354 17.09 37.93 -5.55
C GLU A 354 16.82 39.20 -4.78
N ASP A 355 16.13 39.06 -3.65
CA ASP A 355 15.97 40.08 -2.62
C ASP A 355 15.93 39.45 -1.22
N GLU A 356 15.63 40.20 -0.17
CA GLU A 356 15.52 39.69 1.20
C GLU A 356 14.32 38.74 1.43
N HIS A 357 13.41 38.61 0.46
CA HIS A 357 12.15 37.91 0.60
C HIS A 357 12.08 36.66 -0.23
N LEU A 358 12.65 36.68 -1.44
CA LEU A 358 12.55 35.58 -2.41
C LEU A 358 13.77 35.55 -3.35
N VAL A 359 13.95 34.40 -3.97
CA VAL A 359 14.87 34.20 -5.09
C VAL A 359 14.12 33.59 -6.26
N ILE A 360 14.41 34.09 -7.46
CA ILE A 360 13.92 33.55 -8.73
C ILE A 360 15.08 32.83 -9.42
N VAL A 361 14.89 31.56 -9.74
CA VAL A 361 15.92 30.74 -10.34
C VAL A 361 15.45 30.19 -11.67
N ASN A 362 16.40 29.93 -12.57
CA ASN A 362 16.19 29.17 -13.80
C ASN A 362 16.56 27.71 -13.53
N LYS A 363 15.54 26.89 -13.27
CA LYS A 363 15.76 25.48 -13.02
C LYS A 363 16.19 24.76 -14.31
N PRO A 364 17.35 24.12 -14.37
CA PRO A 364 17.70 23.29 -15.53
C PRO A 364 16.84 22.03 -15.63
N SER A 365 16.63 21.54 -16.86
CA SER A 365 16.03 20.22 -17.08
C SER A 365 16.89 19.13 -16.42
N GLY A 366 16.26 18.10 -15.86
CA GLY A 366 16.91 17.00 -15.14
C GLY A 366 17.10 17.24 -13.64
N MET A 367 17.10 18.50 -13.16
CA MET A 367 17.20 18.81 -11.74
C MET A 367 15.83 18.68 -11.03
N LEU A 368 15.84 18.12 -9.83
CA LEU A 368 14.64 18.05 -8.99
C LEU A 368 14.28 19.43 -8.41
N SER A 369 13.00 19.75 -8.32
CA SER A 369 12.52 20.94 -7.61
C SER A 369 12.67 20.81 -6.08
N VAL A 370 12.40 19.64 -5.55
CA VAL A 370 12.51 19.26 -4.13
C VAL A 370 13.24 17.94 -4.01
N SER A 371 13.89 17.72 -2.86
CA SER A 371 14.64 16.48 -2.61
C SER A 371 13.75 15.24 -2.74
N GLY A 372 14.22 14.27 -3.51
CA GLY A 372 13.62 12.96 -3.64
C GLY A 372 14.02 12.01 -2.51
N ARG A 373 13.48 10.79 -2.56
CA ARG A 373 13.84 9.74 -1.60
C ARG A 373 15.34 9.36 -1.71
N TYR A 374 15.84 9.25 -2.94
CA TYR A 374 17.19 8.78 -3.25
C TYR A 374 18.12 9.93 -3.62
N ILE A 375 17.68 10.86 -4.45
CA ILE A 375 18.45 12.02 -4.90
C ILE A 375 18.10 13.20 -3.98
N LYS A 376 19.09 13.72 -3.29
CA LYS A 376 18.93 14.86 -2.37
C LYS A 376 19.18 16.20 -3.05
N ASP A 377 19.98 16.21 -4.13
CA ASP A 377 20.22 17.38 -4.93
C ASP A 377 18.93 17.89 -5.59
N SER A 378 18.65 19.16 -5.41
CA SER A 378 17.42 19.81 -5.88
C SER A 378 17.54 21.33 -5.82
N VAL A 379 16.63 22.04 -6.47
CA VAL A 379 16.53 23.51 -6.31
C VAL A 379 16.43 23.88 -4.84
N GLN A 380 15.58 23.17 -4.07
CA GLN A 380 15.41 23.41 -2.64
C GLN A 380 16.72 23.32 -1.86
N THR A 381 17.48 22.23 -2.04
CA THR A 381 18.73 22.02 -1.30
C THR A 381 19.80 22.99 -1.72
N ARG A 382 19.92 23.30 -3.02
CA ARG A 382 20.90 24.26 -3.51
C ARG A 382 20.60 25.69 -3.02
N VAL A 383 19.33 26.13 -3.07
CA VAL A 383 18.93 27.43 -2.53
C VAL A 383 19.14 27.49 -1.02
N GLN A 384 18.85 26.39 -0.27
CA GLN A 384 19.14 26.34 1.16
C GLN A 384 20.63 26.50 1.50
N GLN A 385 21.51 25.96 0.66
CA GLN A 385 22.96 26.11 0.80
C GLN A 385 23.42 27.55 0.48
N LEU A 386 22.86 28.16 -0.57
CA LEU A 386 23.19 29.55 -0.95
C LEU A 386 22.64 30.58 0.06
N TYR A 387 21.48 30.30 0.65
CA TYR A 387 20.79 31.16 1.60
C TYR A 387 20.60 30.47 2.96
N PRO A 388 21.67 30.25 3.75
CA PRO A 388 21.61 29.49 5.01
C PRO A 388 20.76 30.15 6.10
N LYS A 389 20.48 31.45 5.96
CA LYS A 389 19.61 32.24 6.87
C LYS A 389 18.13 32.15 6.50
N ALA A 390 17.77 31.50 5.37
CA ALA A 390 16.38 31.33 4.97
C ALA A 390 15.59 30.54 6.01
N THR A 391 14.35 30.94 6.27
CA THR A 391 13.51 30.37 7.32
C THR A 391 12.17 29.87 6.78
N GLY A 392 11.68 28.74 7.31
CA GLY A 392 10.39 28.14 6.94
C GLY A 392 10.44 27.31 5.65
N PRO A 393 9.28 26.87 5.16
CA PRO A 393 9.20 26.17 3.87
C PRO A 393 9.55 27.17 2.76
N MET A 394 10.42 26.75 1.85
CA MET A 394 10.95 27.63 0.80
C MET A 394 10.19 27.46 -0.53
N ILE A 395 9.75 26.23 -0.83
CA ILE A 395 9.16 25.89 -2.11
C ILE A 395 7.66 26.20 -2.12
N VAL A 396 7.23 27.06 -3.02
CA VAL A 396 5.82 27.47 -3.20
C VAL A 396 5.14 26.79 -4.37
N HIS A 397 5.91 26.35 -5.38
CA HIS A 397 5.47 25.56 -6.53
C HIS A 397 6.60 24.67 -7.04
N ARG A 398 6.27 23.76 -7.93
CA ARG A 398 7.23 22.80 -8.48
C ARG A 398 7.17 22.79 -9.99
N LEU A 399 8.32 22.57 -10.62
CA LEU A 399 8.45 22.07 -11.99
C LEU A 399 8.82 20.58 -11.93
N ASP A 400 8.38 19.81 -12.90
CA ASP A 400 8.80 18.42 -13.04
C ASP A 400 10.30 18.31 -13.31
N GLN A 401 10.90 17.15 -13.10
CA GLN A 401 12.33 16.96 -13.22
C GLN A 401 12.84 17.42 -14.61
N ASP A 402 12.19 17.01 -15.68
CA ASP A 402 12.60 17.30 -17.06
C ASP A 402 12.17 18.70 -17.54
N THR A 403 11.29 19.37 -16.82
CA THR A 403 10.87 20.73 -17.15
C THR A 403 11.92 21.73 -16.68
N SER A 404 12.42 22.55 -17.59
CA SER A 404 13.28 23.71 -17.27
C SER A 404 12.47 24.99 -17.16
N GLY A 405 13.07 26.01 -16.53
CA GLY A 405 12.49 27.37 -16.49
C GLY A 405 12.36 27.96 -15.10
N ILE A 406 11.58 28.99 -14.99
CA ILE A 406 11.49 29.89 -13.84
C ILE A 406 10.84 29.20 -12.64
N MET A 407 11.53 29.22 -11.50
CA MET A 407 10.98 28.87 -10.19
C MET A 407 11.16 30.02 -9.21
N ILE A 408 10.10 30.27 -8.42
CA ILE A 408 10.10 31.23 -7.31
C ILE A 408 10.30 30.46 -6.02
N VAL A 409 11.29 30.86 -5.23
CA VAL A 409 11.61 30.25 -3.94
C VAL A 409 11.57 31.32 -2.86
N ALA A 410 10.81 31.10 -1.80
CA ALA A 410 10.68 32.04 -0.68
C ALA A 410 11.85 31.88 0.29
N LEU A 411 12.42 32.99 0.77
CA LEU A 411 13.51 33.01 1.75
C LEU A 411 13.03 33.15 3.21
N ASN A 412 11.75 33.45 3.41
CA ASN A 412 11.17 33.54 4.74
C ASN A 412 9.68 33.06 4.75
N LYS A 413 9.20 32.75 5.96
CA LYS A 413 7.84 32.22 6.17
C LYS A 413 6.72 33.18 5.70
N ALA A 414 6.90 34.47 5.84
CA ALA A 414 5.89 35.47 5.44
C ALA A 414 5.74 35.51 3.93
N SER A 415 6.86 35.55 3.20
CA SER A 415 6.92 35.52 1.74
C SER A 415 6.36 34.19 1.18
N HIS A 416 6.72 33.06 1.83
CA HIS A 416 6.15 31.77 1.46
C HIS A 416 4.62 31.78 1.53
N LYS A 417 4.04 32.28 2.63
CA LYS A 417 2.58 32.34 2.80
C LYS A 417 1.91 33.20 1.75
N ARG A 418 2.48 34.38 1.44
CA ARG A 418 1.93 35.30 0.43
C ARG A 418 1.99 34.70 -0.97
N LEU A 419 3.13 34.13 -1.36
CA LEU A 419 3.29 33.48 -2.66
C LEU A 419 2.39 32.27 -2.78
N GLN A 420 2.30 31.42 -1.76
CA GLN A 420 1.41 30.26 -1.74
C GLN A 420 -0.06 30.67 -1.94
N GLN A 421 -0.49 31.77 -1.33
CA GLN A 421 -1.84 32.30 -1.50
C GLN A 421 -2.09 32.70 -2.96
N GLN A 422 -1.14 33.37 -3.62
CA GLN A 422 -1.28 33.74 -5.03
C GLN A 422 -1.39 32.52 -5.96
N PHE A 423 -0.66 31.42 -5.67
CA PHE A 423 -0.81 30.16 -6.40
C PHE A 423 -2.18 29.51 -6.16
N LEU A 424 -2.68 29.52 -4.93
CA LEU A 424 -4.01 28.98 -4.56
C LEU A 424 -5.13 29.77 -5.21
N GLU A 425 -5.05 31.10 -5.22
CA GLU A 425 -6.02 32.01 -5.84
C GLU A 425 -5.89 32.07 -7.38
N ARG A 426 -4.86 31.38 -7.95
CA ARG A 426 -4.56 31.38 -9.38
C ARG A 426 -4.32 32.77 -9.96
N SER A 427 -3.85 33.73 -9.17
CA SER A 427 -3.50 35.06 -9.62
C SER A 427 -2.19 35.08 -10.42
N ILE A 428 -1.31 34.07 -10.21
CA ILE A 428 -0.08 33.90 -10.98
C ILE A 428 -0.40 33.24 -12.32
N GLN A 429 -0.13 33.96 -13.41
CA GLN A 429 -0.27 33.45 -14.77
C GLN A 429 0.99 32.69 -15.17
N LYS A 430 0.80 31.42 -15.49
CA LYS A 430 1.89 30.51 -15.91
C LYS A 430 1.91 30.40 -17.42
N THR A 431 3.09 30.42 -18.01
CA THR A 431 3.30 30.18 -19.44
C THR A 431 4.40 29.15 -19.60
N TYR A 432 4.13 28.14 -20.42
CA TYR A 432 5.07 27.10 -20.79
C TYR A 432 5.20 27.02 -22.30
N MET A 433 6.36 26.57 -22.75
CA MET A 433 6.60 26.21 -24.14
C MET A 433 6.83 24.71 -24.22
N ALA A 434 6.25 24.06 -25.23
CA ALA A 434 6.46 22.63 -25.47
C ALA A 434 6.59 22.33 -26.96
N ILE A 435 7.41 21.33 -27.28
CA ILE A 435 7.52 20.78 -28.62
C ILE A 435 6.78 19.45 -28.68
N LEU A 436 5.79 19.39 -29.56
CA LEU A 436 5.02 18.18 -29.84
C LEU A 436 5.72 17.36 -30.92
N GLU A 437 5.65 16.05 -30.83
CA GLU A 437 6.20 15.09 -31.79
C GLU A 437 5.39 14.98 -33.09
N LYS A 438 4.21 15.61 -33.13
CA LYS A 438 3.30 15.57 -34.29
C LYS A 438 2.66 16.94 -34.51
N PRO A 439 2.29 17.28 -35.76
CA PRO A 439 1.48 18.45 -36.05
C PRO A 439 0.08 18.35 -35.43
N ILE A 440 -0.52 19.47 -35.07
CA ILE A 440 -1.89 19.58 -34.58
C ILE A 440 -2.76 20.40 -35.56
N HIS A 441 -4.00 19.99 -35.74
CA HIS A 441 -4.89 20.59 -36.75
C HIS A 441 -5.46 21.96 -36.37
N LYS A 442 -5.43 22.33 -35.08
CA LYS A 442 -5.98 23.61 -34.60
C LYS A 442 -4.88 24.49 -34.07
N SER A 443 -4.80 25.74 -34.52
CA SER A 443 -3.81 26.71 -34.10
C SER A 443 -3.95 27.14 -32.62
N SER A 444 -5.10 26.98 -32.02
CA SER A 444 -5.36 27.25 -30.62
C SER A 444 -6.53 26.44 -30.09
N GLY A 445 -6.61 26.29 -28.77
CA GLY A 445 -7.72 25.57 -28.15
C GLY A 445 -7.58 25.47 -26.63
N VAL A 446 -8.51 24.68 -26.07
CA VAL A 446 -8.57 24.39 -24.62
C VAL A 446 -8.53 22.89 -24.43
N ILE A 447 -7.69 22.44 -23.51
CA ILE A 447 -7.63 21.05 -23.05
C ILE A 447 -8.26 21.03 -21.66
N GLU A 448 -9.43 20.39 -21.56
CA GLU A 448 -10.17 20.23 -20.31
C GLU A 448 -10.42 18.74 -20.09
N LEU A 449 -9.53 18.10 -19.34
CA LEU A 449 -9.56 16.66 -19.10
C LEU A 449 -9.20 16.37 -17.64
N PRO A 450 -9.93 15.45 -16.96
CA PRO A 450 -9.59 15.08 -15.60
C PRO A 450 -8.32 14.22 -15.57
N LEU A 451 -7.29 14.66 -14.85
CA LEU A 451 -5.99 14.03 -14.79
C LEU A 451 -5.74 13.37 -13.43
N ILE A 452 -5.10 12.21 -13.44
CA ILE A 452 -4.58 11.51 -12.27
C ILE A 452 -3.17 11.00 -12.58
N LEU A 453 -2.36 10.87 -11.53
CA LEU A 453 -1.03 10.27 -11.65
C LEU A 453 -1.17 8.82 -12.16
N ASP A 454 -0.48 8.49 -13.24
CA ASP A 454 -0.30 7.11 -13.67
C ASP A 454 0.68 6.41 -12.71
N ILE A 455 0.12 5.69 -11.73
CA ILE A 455 0.89 5.03 -10.67
C ILE A 455 1.92 4.05 -11.26
N ASN A 456 1.62 3.48 -12.41
CA ASN A 456 2.43 2.45 -13.05
C ASN A 456 3.49 3.01 -13.99
N ASN A 457 3.33 4.27 -14.40
CA ASN A 457 4.21 4.93 -15.35
C ASN A 457 4.62 6.33 -14.85
N ARG A 458 4.97 6.42 -13.57
CA ARG A 458 5.42 7.69 -12.98
C ARG A 458 6.64 8.26 -13.70
N PRO A 459 6.70 9.57 -13.93
CA PRO A 459 5.84 10.63 -13.38
C PRO A 459 4.62 10.98 -14.26
N MET A 460 4.27 10.17 -15.23
CA MET A 460 3.21 10.47 -16.21
C MET A 460 1.84 10.64 -15.57
N GLN A 461 1.02 11.48 -16.21
CA GLN A 461 -0.39 11.64 -15.88
C GLN A 461 -1.26 10.89 -16.88
N MET A 462 -2.41 10.40 -16.44
CA MET A 462 -3.41 9.75 -17.29
C MET A 462 -4.77 10.44 -17.16
N VAL A 463 -5.57 10.38 -18.21
CA VAL A 463 -6.96 10.85 -18.16
C VAL A 463 -7.82 9.82 -17.44
N SER A 464 -8.56 10.24 -16.43
CA SER A 464 -9.49 9.37 -15.70
C SER A 464 -10.75 10.14 -15.31
N TYR A 465 -11.86 9.84 -15.98
CA TYR A 465 -13.16 10.46 -15.67
C TYR A 465 -13.72 10.02 -14.31
N LYS A 466 -13.27 8.87 -13.78
CA LYS A 466 -13.76 8.33 -12.51
C LYS A 466 -12.98 8.87 -11.30
N HIS A 467 -11.66 9.09 -11.45
CA HIS A 467 -10.77 9.38 -10.32
C HIS A 467 -9.87 10.60 -10.55
N GLY A 468 -9.91 11.18 -11.76
CA GLY A 468 -9.08 12.32 -12.14
C GLY A 468 -9.57 13.62 -11.51
N LYS A 469 -8.63 14.51 -11.22
CA LYS A 469 -8.92 15.89 -10.83
C LYS A 469 -9.12 16.75 -12.07
N PRO A 470 -10.10 17.66 -12.12
CA PRO A 470 -10.29 18.57 -13.25
C PRO A 470 -9.00 19.33 -13.55
N ALA A 471 -8.60 19.32 -14.82
CA ALA A 471 -7.45 20.07 -15.29
C ALA A 471 -7.81 20.84 -16.57
N LEU A 472 -7.39 22.11 -16.62
CA LEU A 472 -7.68 23.03 -17.71
C LEU A 472 -6.40 23.73 -18.15
N THR A 473 -6.10 23.67 -19.46
CA THR A 473 -4.95 24.32 -20.08
C THR A 473 -5.36 24.94 -21.43
N HIS A 474 -5.06 26.21 -21.64
CA HIS A 474 -5.15 26.84 -22.94
C HIS A 474 -3.86 26.61 -23.73
N TYR A 475 -3.98 26.37 -25.03
CA TYR A 475 -2.82 26.25 -25.92
C TYR A 475 -2.94 27.13 -27.17
N GLU A 476 -1.79 27.50 -27.69
CA GLU A 476 -1.62 28.28 -28.92
C GLU A 476 -0.40 27.74 -29.67
N VAL A 477 -0.54 27.48 -30.97
CA VAL A 477 0.57 27.10 -31.84
C VAL A 477 1.41 28.30 -32.11
N VAL A 478 2.71 28.22 -31.87
CA VAL A 478 3.68 29.28 -32.12
C VAL A 478 4.36 29.04 -33.46
N GLU A 479 4.74 27.80 -33.72
CA GLU A 479 5.43 27.41 -34.96
C GLU A 479 5.11 25.96 -35.29
N GLU A 480 4.94 25.69 -36.60
CA GLU A 480 4.69 24.33 -37.08
C GLU A 480 5.76 23.95 -38.12
N ALA A 481 6.43 22.83 -37.88
CA ALA A 481 7.36 22.21 -38.80
C ALA A 481 6.82 20.84 -39.25
N ALA A 482 7.39 20.27 -40.31
CA ALA A 482 6.86 19.06 -40.94
C ALA A 482 6.55 17.88 -40.01
N LEU A 483 7.30 17.74 -38.92
CA LEU A 483 7.16 16.62 -37.94
C LEU A 483 7.00 17.07 -36.48
N ARG A 484 7.03 18.38 -36.21
CA ARG A 484 7.00 18.92 -34.83
C ARG A 484 6.18 20.20 -34.78
N THR A 485 5.57 20.48 -33.64
CA THR A 485 4.83 21.72 -33.42
C THR A 485 5.32 22.36 -32.12
N LEU A 486 5.76 23.61 -32.16
CA LEU A 486 6.03 24.43 -30.99
C LEU A 486 4.72 25.05 -30.51
N ILE A 487 4.35 24.78 -29.26
CA ILE A 487 3.14 25.32 -28.65
C ILE A 487 3.43 26.11 -27.39
N LYS A 488 2.60 27.10 -27.17
CA LYS A 488 2.52 27.87 -25.93
C LYS A 488 1.35 27.34 -25.09
N LEU A 489 1.60 27.05 -23.86
CA LEU A 489 0.64 26.48 -22.91
C LEU A 489 0.41 27.43 -21.76
N ARG A 490 -0.85 27.64 -21.38
CA ARG A 490 -1.25 28.44 -20.20
C ARG A 490 -2.14 27.59 -19.31
N PRO A 491 -1.56 26.82 -18.35
CA PRO A 491 -2.34 26.02 -17.42
C PRO A 491 -3.03 26.91 -16.40
N VAL A 492 -4.36 26.76 -16.31
CA VAL A 492 -5.22 27.42 -15.31
C VAL A 492 -5.17 26.64 -14.01
N THR A 493 -5.22 25.31 -14.12
CA THR A 493 -5.00 24.40 -12.98
C THR A 493 -3.53 24.02 -12.93
N GLY A 494 -3.02 23.78 -11.73
CA GLY A 494 -1.61 23.42 -11.54
C GLY A 494 -1.41 21.93 -11.38
#